data_89a9f476823a0083693754430cf92fda
#
_entry.id   89a9f476823a0083693754430cf92fda
#
_cell.length_a   1.000
_cell.length_b   1.000
_cell.length_c   1.000
_cell.angle_alpha   90.00
_cell.angle_beta   90.00
_cell.angle_gamma   90.00
#
_symmetry.space_group_name_H-M   'P 1'
#
loop_
_entity.id
_entity.type
_entity.pdbx_description
1 polymer ?
#
loop_
_entity_poly.entity_id
_entity_poly.type
_entity_poly.pdbx_seq_one_letter_code
_entity_poly.pdbx_strand_id
1 'polypeptide(L)'
;LNFGTLSSLYSNVDVASTAGAGSIIVTCTPGTAISIALDYGVNGGSATQRYMSNGNSSTLAYQLYQDANRANVWGSSTLALSVASFPSTTQTYTVYGRLFATNGFPAVGSYTDTVTVTLTY
;
A
#
# COMPACT_ATOMS: atom_id res chain seq x y z
N LEU A 1 -2.83 -1.25 -7.32
CA LEU A 1 -3.77 -0.44 -6.55
C LEU A 1 -3.98 0.91 -7.23
N ASN A 2 -5.21 1.32 -7.42
CA ASN A 2 -5.53 2.52 -8.18
C ASN A 2 -6.53 3.37 -7.40
N PHE A 3 -6.20 4.62 -7.16
CA PHE A 3 -7.09 5.57 -6.47
C PHE A 3 -8.10 6.25 -7.41
N GLY A 4 -8.01 6.00 -8.71
CA GLY A 4 -8.96 6.53 -9.68
C GLY A 4 -8.57 7.88 -10.27
N THR A 5 -9.52 8.49 -10.96
CA THR A 5 -9.36 9.81 -11.56
C THR A 5 -10.14 10.84 -10.75
N LEU A 6 -9.49 11.90 -10.35
CA LEU A 6 -10.05 12.91 -9.46
C LEU A 6 -9.92 14.31 -10.07
N SER A 7 -10.93 15.14 -9.90
CA SER A 7 -10.88 16.55 -10.28
C SER A 7 -10.50 17.45 -9.09
N SER A 8 -10.66 16.98 -7.87
CA SER A 8 -10.27 17.68 -6.65
C SER A 8 -10.01 16.68 -5.53
N LEU A 9 -9.37 17.11 -4.46
CA LEU A 9 -9.00 16.22 -3.34
C LEU A 9 -9.29 16.91 -2.00
N TYR A 10 -10.57 17.17 -1.73
CA TYR A 10 -11.01 17.77 -0.47
C TYR A 10 -11.23 16.79 0.66
N SER A 11 -11.33 15.49 0.35
CA SER A 11 -11.49 14.43 1.35
C SER A 11 -10.60 13.26 1.00
N ASN A 12 -10.30 12.43 2.01
CA ASN A 12 -9.52 11.21 1.78
C ASN A 12 -10.24 10.25 0.84
N VAL A 13 -9.48 9.56 0.00
CA VAL A 13 -10.00 8.52 -0.90
C VAL A 13 -9.48 7.18 -0.41
N ASP A 14 -10.40 6.30 -0.04
CA ASP A 14 -10.09 4.97 0.46
C ASP A 14 -10.34 3.94 -0.63
N VAL A 15 -9.37 3.06 -0.85
CA VAL A 15 -9.48 1.95 -1.80
C VAL A 15 -8.93 0.67 -1.17
N ALA A 16 -9.34 -0.46 -1.72
CA ALA A 16 -8.80 -1.77 -1.38
C ALA A 16 -8.36 -2.46 -2.66
N SER A 17 -7.27 -3.21 -2.58
CA SER A 17 -6.81 -4.01 -3.71
C SER A 17 -7.77 -5.15 -4.00
N THR A 18 -7.77 -5.61 -5.25
CA THR A 18 -8.51 -6.79 -5.70
C THR A 18 -7.55 -7.77 -6.36
N ALA A 19 -7.99 -9.01 -6.55
CA ALA A 19 -7.18 -10.02 -7.23
C ALA A 19 -6.77 -9.53 -8.62
N GLY A 20 -5.47 -9.57 -8.91
CA GLY A 20 -4.90 -9.04 -10.16
C GLY A 20 -4.74 -7.52 -10.20
N ALA A 21 -5.12 -6.80 -9.15
CA ALA A 21 -5.03 -5.34 -9.07
C ALA A 21 -4.46 -4.88 -7.72
N GLY A 22 -3.24 -5.29 -7.43
CA GLY A 22 -2.48 -4.85 -6.27
C GLY A 22 -2.52 -5.76 -5.06
N SER A 23 -3.29 -6.84 -5.07
CA SER A 23 -3.28 -7.83 -3.99
C SER A 23 -1.99 -8.64 -3.99
N ILE A 24 -1.58 -9.09 -2.81
CA ILE A 24 -0.41 -9.93 -2.63
C ILE A 24 -0.87 -11.38 -2.49
N ILE A 25 -0.46 -12.22 -3.43
CA ILE A 25 -0.84 -13.64 -3.46
C ILE A 25 0.38 -14.46 -3.09
N VAL A 26 0.26 -15.29 -2.05
CA VAL A 26 1.37 -16.09 -1.52
C VAL A 26 0.99 -17.56 -1.48
N THR A 27 1.90 -18.40 -1.97
CA THR A 27 1.87 -19.86 -1.78
C THR A 27 3.17 -20.25 -1.10
N CYS A 28 3.07 -20.96 0.02
CA CYS A 28 4.22 -21.34 0.82
C CYS A 28 3.98 -22.72 1.44
N THR A 29 5.05 -23.35 1.93
CA THR A 29 4.94 -24.63 2.66
C THR A 29 4.09 -24.43 3.91
N PRO A 30 3.05 -25.27 4.13
CA PRO A 30 2.22 -25.18 5.33
C PRO A 30 3.05 -25.28 6.62
N GLY A 31 2.69 -24.49 7.61
CA GLY A 31 3.39 -24.43 8.89
C GLY A 31 4.59 -23.50 8.94
N THR A 32 5.03 -22.98 7.81
CA THR A 32 6.17 -22.04 7.75
C THR A 32 5.76 -20.68 8.30
N ALA A 33 6.61 -20.09 9.13
CA ALA A 33 6.45 -18.71 9.53
C ALA A 33 6.92 -17.80 8.39
N ILE A 34 6.10 -16.81 8.01
CA ILE A 34 6.44 -15.86 6.97
C ILE A 34 6.25 -14.42 7.44
N SER A 35 6.95 -13.52 6.79
CA SER A 35 6.79 -12.08 6.98
C SER A 35 6.70 -11.41 5.60
N ILE A 36 5.74 -10.52 5.45
CA ILE A 36 5.55 -9.73 4.22
C ILE A 36 5.77 -8.28 4.56
N ALA A 37 6.82 -7.70 3.99
CA ALA A 37 7.17 -6.30 4.20
C ALA A 37 6.89 -5.49 2.92
N LEU A 38 6.43 -4.26 3.11
CA LEU A 38 6.30 -3.27 2.04
C LEU A 38 7.27 -2.14 2.31
N ASP A 39 8.05 -1.74 1.32
CA ASP A 39 8.87 -0.54 1.45
C ASP A 39 8.00 0.73 1.41
N TYR A 40 8.63 1.88 1.52
CA TYR A 40 7.89 3.15 1.59
C TYR A 40 7.86 3.90 0.26
N GLY A 41 8.06 3.18 -0.84
CA GLY A 41 8.02 3.74 -2.19
C GLY A 41 9.33 4.39 -2.62
N VAL A 42 9.28 5.07 -3.75
CA VAL A 42 10.48 5.66 -4.40
C VAL A 42 10.47 7.19 -4.36
N ASN A 43 9.52 7.80 -3.68
CA ASN A 43 9.32 9.25 -3.64
C ASN A 43 9.53 9.84 -2.24
N GLY A 44 10.43 9.28 -1.45
CA GLY A 44 10.77 9.81 -0.13
C GLY A 44 9.76 9.47 0.96
N GLY A 45 9.01 8.40 0.81
CA GLY A 45 8.03 7.97 1.80
C GLY A 45 8.63 7.42 3.09
N SER A 46 7.78 7.26 4.10
CA SER A 46 8.13 6.74 5.41
C SER A 46 6.96 5.96 6.02
N ALA A 47 7.15 5.46 7.24
CA ALA A 47 6.09 4.80 7.99
C ALA A 47 4.88 5.71 8.29
N THR A 48 5.06 7.02 8.21
CA THR A 48 3.99 8.00 8.42
C THR A 48 3.20 8.26 7.15
N GLN A 49 3.90 8.51 6.05
CA GLN A 49 3.28 8.79 4.76
C GLN A 49 4.16 8.30 3.63
N ARG A 50 3.50 7.81 2.57
CA ARG A 50 4.12 7.56 1.27
C ARG A 50 3.70 8.68 0.32
N TYR A 51 4.43 8.81 -0.81
CA TYR A 51 4.15 9.87 -1.78
C TYR A 51 4.08 9.31 -3.19
N MET A 52 3.07 9.74 -3.94
CA MET A 52 3.02 9.58 -5.39
C MET A 52 3.53 10.85 -6.04
N SER A 53 4.22 10.72 -7.16
CA SER A 53 4.79 11.84 -7.91
C SER A 53 4.21 11.91 -9.32
N ASN A 54 4.03 13.13 -9.83
CA ASN A 54 3.68 13.34 -11.24
C ASN A 54 4.91 13.46 -12.14
N GLY A 55 6.12 13.31 -11.60
CA GLY A 55 7.37 13.47 -12.34
C GLY A 55 7.85 14.92 -12.48
N ASN A 56 7.09 15.89 -11.97
CA ASN A 56 7.34 17.33 -12.14
C ASN A 56 7.34 18.08 -10.80
N SER A 57 7.89 17.54 -9.76
CA SER A 57 7.98 18.11 -8.40
C SER A 57 6.67 18.16 -7.61
N SER A 58 5.54 17.77 -8.15
CA SER A 58 4.30 17.68 -7.40
C SER A 58 4.11 16.27 -6.86
N THR A 59 3.66 16.17 -5.61
CA THR A 59 3.41 14.89 -4.93
C THR A 59 2.04 14.88 -4.27
N LEU A 60 1.50 13.68 -4.10
CA LEU A 60 0.31 13.42 -3.30
C LEU A 60 0.66 12.42 -2.20
N ALA A 61 0.26 12.73 -0.98
CA ALA A 61 0.49 11.84 0.15
C ALA A 61 -0.54 10.72 0.17
N TYR A 62 -0.09 9.50 0.41
CA TYR A 62 -0.96 8.34 0.57
C TYR A 62 -0.36 7.40 1.62
N GLN A 63 -1.09 6.36 1.98
CA GLN A 63 -0.57 5.31 2.83
C GLN A 63 -1.24 3.97 2.50
N LEU A 64 -0.55 2.89 2.86
CA LEU A 64 -1.01 1.52 2.72
C LEU A 64 -1.15 0.87 4.08
N TYR A 65 -2.20 0.05 4.23
CA TYR A 65 -2.57 -0.53 5.52
C TYR A 65 -2.85 -2.02 5.37
N GLN A 66 -2.70 -2.75 6.49
CA GLN A 66 -2.99 -4.17 6.56
C GLN A 66 -4.47 -4.47 6.79
N ASP A 67 -5.23 -3.50 7.29
CA ASP A 67 -6.60 -3.69 7.75
C ASP A 67 -7.58 -2.70 7.09
N ALA A 68 -8.85 -3.11 7.03
CA ALA A 68 -9.91 -2.30 6.44
C ALA A 68 -10.18 -1.01 7.21
N ASN A 69 -9.89 -0.98 8.50
CA ASN A 69 -10.04 0.21 9.35
C ASN A 69 -8.91 1.21 9.15
N ARG A 70 -7.87 0.83 8.43
CA ARG A 70 -6.68 1.65 8.14
C ARG A 70 -6.01 2.17 9.41
N ALA A 71 -5.92 1.30 10.41
CA ALA A 71 -5.28 1.58 11.69
C ALA A 71 -3.83 1.11 11.74
N ASN A 72 -3.47 0.09 10.95
CA ASN A 72 -2.15 -0.54 10.95
C ASN A 72 -1.45 -0.35 9.63
N VAL A 73 -0.50 0.56 9.57
CA VAL A 73 0.34 0.80 8.39
C VAL A 73 1.10 -0.47 8.03
N TRP A 74 1.10 -0.80 6.75
CA TRP A 74 1.87 -1.94 6.24
C TRP A 74 3.24 -1.45 5.78
N GLY A 75 4.26 -1.78 6.55
CA GLY A 75 5.62 -1.34 6.28
C GLY A 75 6.62 -2.45 6.45
N SER A 76 7.79 -2.09 6.94
CA SER A 76 8.90 -3.01 7.18
C SER A 76 9.18 -3.18 8.68
N SER A 77 10.02 -4.14 9.04
CA SER A 77 10.38 -4.46 10.42
C SER A 77 9.13 -4.75 11.26
N THR A 78 8.85 -3.95 12.28
CA THR A 78 7.69 -4.13 13.15
C THR A 78 6.35 -3.87 12.45
N LEU A 79 6.36 -3.20 11.31
CA LEU A 79 5.17 -2.91 10.50
C LEU A 79 4.93 -3.93 9.38
N ALA A 80 5.77 -4.95 9.27
CA ALA A 80 5.53 -6.06 8.34
C ALA A 80 4.39 -6.95 8.82
N LEU A 81 3.66 -7.54 7.88
CA LEU A 81 2.66 -8.55 8.21
C LEU A 81 3.38 -9.85 8.55
N SER A 82 3.09 -10.40 9.73
CA SER A 82 3.67 -11.66 10.19
C SER A 82 2.60 -12.74 10.24
N VAL A 83 2.93 -13.91 9.68
CA VAL A 83 2.09 -15.11 9.74
C VAL A 83 2.90 -16.20 10.44
N ALA A 84 2.47 -16.61 11.63
CA ALA A 84 3.23 -17.57 12.46
C ALA A 84 3.26 -18.97 11.83
N SER A 85 2.18 -19.37 11.15
CA SER A 85 2.07 -20.69 10.51
C SER A 85 1.24 -20.55 9.25
N PHE A 86 1.90 -20.67 8.10
CA PHE A 86 1.22 -20.52 6.81
C PHE A 86 0.21 -21.64 6.60
N PRO A 87 -1.02 -21.32 6.13
CA PRO A 87 -2.05 -22.35 5.87
C PRO A 87 -1.69 -23.25 4.68
N SER A 88 -2.46 -24.33 4.50
CA SER A 88 -2.24 -25.29 3.41
C SER A 88 -2.69 -24.81 2.04
N THR A 89 -3.31 -23.64 1.93
CA THR A 89 -3.85 -23.09 0.68
C THR A 89 -3.19 -21.76 0.34
N THR A 90 -3.20 -21.42 -0.95
CA THR A 90 -2.76 -20.09 -1.40
C THR A 90 -3.57 -19.00 -0.69
N GLN A 91 -2.87 -17.99 -0.20
CA GLN A 91 -3.47 -16.86 0.51
C GLN A 91 -3.40 -15.59 -0.33
N THR A 92 -4.47 -14.82 -0.31
CA THR A 92 -4.51 -13.49 -0.92
C THR A 92 -4.61 -12.45 0.19
N TYR A 93 -3.64 -11.53 0.20
CA TYR A 93 -3.59 -10.45 1.19
C TYR A 93 -4.02 -9.16 0.52
N THR A 94 -5.10 -8.57 1.03
CA THR A 94 -5.60 -7.30 0.54
C THR A 94 -4.76 -6.15 1.07
N VAL A 95 -4.40 -5.23 0.18
CA VAL A 95 -3.75 -3.97 0.55
C VAL A 95 -4.80 -2.89 0.60
N TYR A 96 -4.93 -2.22 1.74
CA TYR A 96 -5.87 -1.12 1.92
C TYR A 96 -5.13 0.19 1.79
N GLY A 97 -5.62 1.08 0.93
CA GLY A 97 -4.97 2.35 0.64
C GLY A 97 -5.83 3.54 1.00
N ARG A 98 -5.17 4.63 1.37
CA ARG A 98 -5.80 5.93 1.60
C ARG A 98 -4.97 7.01 0.93
N LEU A 99 -5.60 7.77 0.05
CA LEU A 99 -5.04 8.98 -0.52
C LEU A 99 -5.51 10.14 0.35
N PHE A 100 -4.57 10.90 0.89
CA PHE A 100 -4.88 11.97 1.83
C PHE A 100 -5.36 13.23 1.12
N ALA A 101 -6.31 13.92 1.73
CA ALA A 101 -6.85 15.19 1.24
C ALA A 101 -5.77 16.28 1.20
N THR A 102 -5.89 17.20 0.24
CA THR A 102 -4.92 18.29 0.01
C THR A 102 -5.52 19.68 0.18
N ASN A 103 -6.77 19.83 0.57
CA ASN A 103 -7.47 21.13 0.68
C ASN A 103 -7.61 21.85 -0.66
N GLY A 104 -7.74 21.13 -1.79
CA GLY A 104 -7.97 21.80 -3.04
C GLY A 104 -7.62 20.99 -4.27
N PHE A 105 -7.02 21.67 -5.24
CA PHE A 105 -6.72 21.13 -6.56
C PHE A 105 -5.23 20.88 -6.67
N PRO A 106 -4.78 19.61 -6.62
CA PRO A 106 -3.37 19.30 -6.91
C PRO A 106 -3.04 19.62 -8.37
N ALA A 107 -1.75 19.74 -8.68
CA ALA A 107 -1.30 19.94 -10.06
C ALA A 107 -1.80 18.79 -10.94
N VAL A 108 -2.19 19.11 -12.17
CA VAL A 108 -2.66 18.13 -13.14
C VAL A 108 -1.55 17.16 -13.50
N GLY A 109 -1.88 15.90 -13.64
CA GLY A 109 -0.93 14.86 -14.05
C GLY A 109 -1.30 13.48 -13.57
N SER A 110 -0.49 12.51 -13.96
CA SER A 110 -0.57 11.14 -13.46
C SER A 110 0.40 10.99 -12.30
N TYR A 111 -0.11 10.61 -11.14
CA TYR A 111 0.68 10.43 -9.93
C TYR A 111 0.90 8.94 -9.69
N THR A 112 2.15 8.54 -9.54
CA THR A 112 2.53 7.14 -9.35
C THR A 112 3.59 7.00 -8.26
N ASP A 113 3.63 5.80 -7.68
CA ASP A 113 4.69 5.37 -6.78
C ASP A 113 4.89 3.86 -6.98
N THR A 114 6.07 3.38 -6.63
CA THR A 114 6.41 1.96 -6.70
C THR A 114 6.80 1.47 -5.33
N VAL A 115 6.06 0.50 -4.84
CA VAL A 115 6.31 -0.14 -3.53
C VAL A 115 6.80 -1.55 -3.78
N THR A 116 7.94 -1.89 -3.19
CA THR A 116 8.52 -3.23 -3.28
C THR A 116 8.02 -4.09 -2.14
N VAL A 117 7.55 -5.28 -2.50
CA VAL A 117 7.09 -6.30 -1.56
C VAL A 117 8.21 -7.29 -1.32
N THR A 118 8.56 -7.55 -0.06
CA THR A 118 9.57 -8.53 0.33
C THR A 118 8.92 -9.61 1.18
N LEU A 119 8.99 -10.84 0.72
CA LEU A 119 8.56 -12.04 1.46
C LEU A 119 9.78 -12.68 2.11
N THR A 120 9.71 -12.86 3.42
CA THR A 120 10.74 -13.57 4.20
C THR A 120 10.13 -14.83 4.81
N TYR A 121 10.85 -15.94 4.68
CA TYR A 121 10.41 -17.25 5.17
C TYR A 121 11.57 -18.07 5.73
#